data_dd4e33dbf3bed73db4167084b70c3403
#
_entry.id   dd4e33dbf3bed73db4167084b70c3403
#
_cell.length_a   1.000
_cell.length_b   1.000
_cell.length_c   1.000
_cell.angle_alpha   90.00
_cell.angle_beta   90.00
_cell.angle_gamma   90.00
#
_symmetry.space_group_name_H-M   'P 1'
#
loop_
_entity.id
_entity.type
_entity.pdbx_description
1 polymer ?
#
loop_
_entity_poly.entity_id
_entity_poly.type
_entity_poly.pdbx_seq_one_letter_code
_entity_poly.pdbx_strand_id
1 'polypeptide(L)'
;MARTLCSSCGQPLATCLCEFISSARHSTAIIIIQCGKESQHPKNTANLLPLLSKHITLVQATDVDTMSRLRNNIESNPNKYALLFPIPESQSIEEYVQQNTPKIEVLLVIDGTWRKAKRFFYENEWLQPLSALCLSREYDSQYAIRKTSVTNGLSTLEAIAYSLNELEKADVKPFLQLLNGINTVFTQRMPSDVKARYK
;
A
#
# COMPACT_ATOMS: atom_id res chain seq x y z
N MET A 1 21.57 -21.53 -9.09
CA MET A 1 20.36 -21.92 -9.86
C MET A 1 19.33 -20.80 -9.73
N ALA A 2 18.76 -20.34 -10.84
CA ALA A 2 17.66 -19.37 -10.80
C ALA A 2 16.42 -20.02 -10.12
N ARG A 3 15.74 -19.26 -9.25
CA ARG A 3 14.51 -19.76 -8.59
C ARG A 3 13.38 -19.75 -9.59
N THR A 4 12.68 -20.87 -9.74
CA THR A 4 11.48 -20.96 -10.59
C THR A 4 10.37 -20.13 -9.94
N LEU A 5 9.81 -19.19 -10.70
CA LEU A 5 8.75 -18.30 -10.24
C LEU A 5 7.37 -18.86 -10.63
N CYS A 6 6.38 -18.60 -9.81
CA CYS A 6 4.98 -18.86 -10.13
C CYS A 6 4.52 -17.86 -11.20
N SER A 7 3.93 -18.36 -12.29
CA SER A 7 3.43 -17.53 -13.38
C SER A 7 2.27 -16.62 -13.01
N SER A 8 1.52 -16.95 -11.94
CA SER A 8 0.35 -16.19 -11.50
C SER A 8 0.71 -15.10 -10.48
N CYS A 9 1.46 -15.41 -9.42
CA CYS A 9 1.76 -14.43 -8.36
C CYS A 9 3.19 -13.87 -8.41
N GLY A 10 4.05 -14.34 -9.32
CA GLY A 10 5.43 -13.88 -9.47
C GLY A 10 6.36 -14.30 -8.32
N GLN A 11 5.85 -14.97 -7.28
CA GLN A 11 6.67 -15.45 -6.17
C GLN A 11 7.40 -16.75 -6.53
N PRO A 12 8.55 -17.05 -5.89
CA PRO A 12 9.15 -18.37 -6.05
C PRO A 12 8.13 -19.47 -5.75
N LEU A 13 8.09 -20.55 -6.55
CA LEU A 13 7.13 -21.64 -6.37
C LEU A 13 7.06 -22.15 -4.93
N ALA A 14 8.20 -22.20 -4.29
CA ALA A 14 8.30 -22.61 -2.92
C ALA A 14 7.65 -21.65 -1.90
N THR A 15 7.39 -20.40 -2.27
CA THR A 15 6.71 -19.36 -1.47
C THR A 15 5.52 -18.80 -2.23
N CYS A 16 4.86 -19.64 -3.00
CA CYS A 16 3.69 -19.26 -3.79
C CYS A 16 2.57 -18.78 -2.85
N LEU A 17 1.91 -17.70 -3.24
CA LEU A 17 0.85 -17.06 -2.47
C LEU A 17 -0.52 -17.16 -3.13
N CYS A 18 -0.65 -17.90 -4.25
CA CYS A 18 -1.90 -17.98 -5.01
C CYS A 18 -3.11 -18.43 -4.18
N GLU A 19 -2.93 -19.32 -3.22
CA GLU A 19 -4.01 -19.80 -2.36
C GLU A 19 -4.59 -18.72 -1.42
N PHE A 20 -3.82 -17.64 -1.18
CA PHE A 20 -4.22 -16.51 -0.34
C PHE A 20 -4.72 -15.31 -1.14
N ILE A 21 -4.74 -15.39 -2.47
CA ILE A 21 -5.17 -14.30 -3.35
C ILE A 21 -6.65 -14.51 -3.69
N SER A 22 -7.47 -13.55 -3.30
CA SER A 22 -8.88 -13.47 -3.66
C SER A 22 -9.21 -12.05 -4.14
N SER A 23 -10.24 -11.90 -4.98
CA SER A 23 -10.60 -10.60 -5.55
C SER A 23 -11.15 -9.64 -4.50
N ALA A 24 -10.56 -8.46 -4.40
CA ALA A 24 -11.07 -7.35 -3.61
C ALA A 24 -11.95 -6.45 -4.49
N ARG A 25 -13.14 -6.08 -3.96
CA ARG A 25 -14.09 -5.20 -4.65
C ARG A 25 -14.08 -3.84 -3.99
N HIS A 26 -13.77 -2.82 -4.77
CA HIS A 26 -13.79 -1.41 -4.39
C HIS A 26 -13.93 -0.53 -5.62
N SER A 27 -14.40 0.71 -5.46
CA SER A 27 -14.60 1.67 -6.54
C SER A 27 -13.46 2.68 -6.66
N THR A 28 -12.87 3.09 -5.53
CA THR A 28 -11.74 4.03 -5.50
C THR A 28 -10.50 3.39 -6.13
N ALA A 29 -9.95 4.03 -7.15
CA ALA A 29 -8.68 3.58 -7.73
C ALA A 29 -7.51 3.86 -6.77
N ILE A 30 -6.56 2.93 -6.71
CA ILE A 30 -5.35 3.08 -5.89
C ILE A 30 -4.15 3.16 -6.82
N ILE A 31 -3.36 4.21 -6.69
CA ILE A 31 -2.07 4.33 -7.36
C ILE A 31 -0.97 4.33 -6.29
N ILE A 32 -0.12 3.31 -6.33
CA ILE A 32 0.98 3.14 -5.39
C ILE A 32 2.27 3.59 -6.06
N ILE A 33 2.88 4.66 -5.57
CA ILE A 33 4.15 5.18 -6.06
C ILE A 33 5.27 4.55 -5.24
N GLN A 34 6.05 3.66 -5.86
CA GLN A 34 7.14 2.95 -5.19
C GLN A 34 8.45 3.75 -5.28
N CYS A 35 9.02 4.09 -4.13
CA CYS A 35 10.23 4.88 -4.00
C CYS A 35 11.50 4.01 -3.99
N GLY A 36 12.42 4.30 -4.88
CA GLY A 36 13.73 3.63 -4.94
C GLY A 36 13.63 2.17 -5.34
N LYS A 37 14.25 1.26 -4.56
CA LYS A 37 14.29 -0.19 -4.86
C LYS A 37 13.26 -1.01 -4.07
N GLU A 38 12.16 -0.39 -3.63
CA GLU A 38 11.14 -1.09 -2.82
C GLU A 38 10.49 -2.25 -3.60
N SER A 39 10.32 -2.15 -4.91
CA SER A 39 9.82 -3.23 -5.77
C SER A 39 10.66 -4.52 -5.71
N GLN A 40 11.94 -4.39 -5.37
CA GLN A 40 12.88 -5.52 -5.28
C GLN A 40 12.93 -6.14 -3.88
N HIS A 41 12.25 -5.53 -2.89
CA HIS A 41 12.31 -6.02 -1.53
C HIS A 41 11.40 -7.25 -1.34
N PRO A 42 11.91 -8.42 -0.91
CA PRO A 42 11.12 -9.65 -0.83
C PRO A 42 9.92 -9.59 0.10
N LYS A 43 9.94 -8.68 1.07
CA LYS A 43 8.87 -8.46 2.05
C LYS A 43 7.99 -7.26 1.69
N ASN A 44 8.09 -6.73 0.47
CA ASN A 44 7.23 -5.63 0.06
C ASN A 44 5.82 -6.16 -0.25
N THR A 45 4.85 -5.74 0.56
CA THR A 45 3.45 -6.16 0.42
C THR A 45 2.75 -5.48 -0.74
N ALA A 46 3.22 -4.29 -1.17
CA ALA A 46 2.60 -3.52 -2.23
C ALA A 46 2.66 -4.24 -3.59
N ASN A 47 3.72 -5.00 -3.84
CA ASN A 47 3.91 -5.72 -5.11
C ASN A 47 2.80 -6.75 -5.43
N LEU A 48 2.08 -7.20 -4.41
CA LEU A 48 1.04 -8.22 -4.55
C LEU A 48 -0.37 -7.63 -4.65
N LEU A 49 -0.52 -6.35 -4.34
CA LEU A 49 -1.83 -5.68 -4.31
C LEU A 49 -2.55 -5.65 -5.66
N PRO A 50 -1.88 -5.46 -6.82
CA PRO A 50 -2.55 -5.53 -8.12
C PRO A 50 -3.17 -6.90 -8.43
N LEU A 51 -2.73 -7.97 -7.75
CA LEU A 51 -3.32 -9.30 -7.89
C LEU A 51 -4.70 -9.41 -7.21
N LEU A 52 -5.00 -8.51 -6.28
CA LEU A 52 -6.30 -8.47 -5.59
C LEU A 52 -7.33 -7.67 -6.37
N SER A 53 -6.94 -6.63 -7.11
CA SER A 53 -7.87 -5.76 -7.81
C SER A 53 -7.23 -5.05 -9.00
N LYS A 54 -7.96 -5.00 -10.12
CA LYS A 54 -7.57 -4.22 -11.32
C LYS A 54 -7.59 -2.69 -11.08
N HIS A 55 -8.20 -2.25 -10.00
CA HIS A 55 -8.21 -0.83 -9.59
C HIS A 55 -6.98 -0.43 -8.77
N ILE A 56 -6.02 -1.34 -8.59
CA ILE A 56 -4.75 -1.06 -7.91
C ILE A 56 -3.61 -1.11 -8.91
N THR A 57 -2.87 -0.01 -9.03
CA THR A 57 -1.75 0.14 -9.96
C THR A 57 -0.47 0.48 -9.20
N LEU A 58 0.64 -0.14 -9.60
CA LEU A 58 1.99 0.20 -9.12
C LEU A 58 2.70 1.07 -10.14
N VAL A 59 3.31 2.14 -9.67
CA VAL A 59 4.14 3.06 -10.46
C VAL A 59 5.50 3.18 -9.81
N GLN A 60 6.57 3.05 -10.60
CA GLN A 60 7.92 3.30 -10.10
C GLN A 60 8.19 4.81 -10.11
N ALA A 61 8.63 5.36 -8.99
CA ALA A 61 9.01 6.78 -8.89
C ALA A 61 10.14 7.18 -9.86
N THR A 62 10.88 6.19 -10.37
CA THR A 62 11.96 6.38 -11.36
C THR A 62 11.49 6.30 -12.81
N ASP A 63 10.23 5.93 -13.05
CA ASP A 63 9.63 5.94 -14.39
C ASP A 63 9.14 7.36 -14.73
N VAL A 64 10.01 8.13 -15.37
CA VAL A 64 9.79 9.55 -15.65
C VAL A 64 8.54 9.78 -16.50
N ASP A 65 8.30 8.93 -17.49
CA ASP A 65 7.16 9.09 -18.41
C ASP A 65 5.83 8.83 -17.71
N THR A 66 5.77 7.78 -16.91
CA THR A 66 4.56 7.47 -16.14
C THR A 66 4.31 8.51 -15.04
N MET A 67 5.37 8.97 -14.37
CA MET A 67 5.26 10.03 -13.37
C MET A 67 4.82 11.36 -13.97
N SER A 68 5.33 11.73 -15.15
CA SER A 68 4.90 12.95 -15.85
C SER A 68 3.42 12.89 -16.25
N ARG A 69 2.96 11.74 -16.78
CA ARG A 69 1.53 11.55 -17.09
C ARG A 69 0.65 11.60 -15.84
N LEU A 70 1.08 10.97 -14.75
CA LEU A 70 0.36 11.02 -13.47
C LEU A 70 0.26 12.45 -12.95
N ARG A 71 1.36 13.20 -12.95
CA ARG A 71 1.40 14.61 -12.57
C ARG A 71 0.41 15.45 -13.40
N ASN A 72 0.46 15.36 -14.74
CA ASN A 72 -0.43 16.11 -15.62
C ASN A 72 -1.92 15.80 -15.36
N ASN A 73 -2.26 14.54 -15.10
CA ASN A 73 -3.62 14.13 -14.76
C ASN A 73 -4.09 14.74 -13.43
N ILE A 74 -3.21 14.76 -12.43
CA ILE A 74 -3.49 15.36 -11.12
C ILE A 74 -3.66 16.87 -11.24
N GLU A 75 -2.74 17.55 -11.90
CA GLU A 75 -2.80 19.02 -12.11
C GLU A 75 -4.07 19.42 -12.86
N SER A 76 -4.55 18.58 -13.80
CA SER A 76 -5.79 18.83 -14.55
C SER A 76 -7.07 18.59 -13.73
N ASN A 77 -7.04 17.71 -12.74
CA ASN A 77 -8.21 17.28 -11.97
C ASN A 77 -7.88 17.02 -10.49
N PRO A 78 -7.32 17.99 -9.74
CA PRO A 78 -6.79 17.74 -8.40
C PRO A 78 -7.84 17.19 -7.42
N ASN A 79 -9.10 17.63 -7.54
CA ASN A 79 -10.19 17.24 -6.65
C ASN A 79 -10.60 15.75 -6.76
N LYS A 80 -10.15 15.05 -7.81
CA LYS A 80 -10.38 13.60 -7.94
C LYS A 80 -9.39 12.77 -7.15
N TYR A 81 -8.30 13.37 -6.71
CA TYR A 81 -7.17 12.70 -6.07
C TYR A 81 -7.05 13.10 -4.61
N ALA A 82 -6.70 12.13 -3.77
CA ALA A 82 -6.21 12.38 -2.43
C ALA A 82 -4.93 11.59 -2.20
N LEU A 83 -4.12 12.03 -1.25
CA LEU A 83 -2.88 11.38 -0.88
C LEU A 83 -3.02 10.74 0.50
N LEU A 84 -2.84 9.44 0.61
CA LEU A 84 -2.73 8.77 1.90
C LEU A 84 -1.32 8.97 2.46
N PHE A 85 -1.16 10.03 3.24
CA PHE A 85 0.13 10.38 3.81
C PHE A 85 -0.04 11.23 5.08
N PRO A 86 0.40 10.77 6.27
CA PRO A 86 0.23 11.50 7.51
C PRO A 86 1.23 12.65 7.61
N ILE A 87 0.76 13.85 7.39
CA ILE A 87 1.42 15.13 7.65
C ILE A 87 0.60 15.91 8.69
N PRO A 88 1.14 16.97 9.30
CA PRO A 88 0.39 17.75 10.30
C PRO A 88 -0.97 18.26 9.81
N GLU A 89 -1.08 18.55 8.52
CA GLU A 89 -2.27 19.07 7.85
C GLU A 89 -3.22 17.98 7.34
N SER A 90 -2.87 16.69 7.51
CA SER A 90 -3.72 15.61 7.02
C SER A 90 -5.01 15.49 7.82
N GLN A 91 -6.11 15.32 7.09
CA GLN A 91 -7.43 15.07 7.63
C GLN A 91 -7.62 13.55 7.85
N SER A 92 -8.36 13.17 8.87
CA SER A 92 -8.75 11.77 8.99
C SER A 92 -9.73 11.37 7.89
N ILE A 93 -9.62 10.12 7.43
CA ILE A 93 -10.55 9.60 6.42
C ILE A 93 -11.98 9.62 6.96
N GLU A 94 -12.16 9.34 8.23
CA GLU A 94 -13.45 9.33 8.91
C GLU A 94 -14.11 10.72 8.87
N GLU A 95 -13.35 11.79 9.15
CA GLU A 95 -13.84 13.17 9.05
C GLU A 95 -14.10 13.57 7.60
N TYR A 96 -13.22 13.18 6.68
CA TYR A 96 -13.39 13.44 5.25
C TYR A 96 -14.72 12.86 4.73
N VAL A 97 -15.05 11.63 5.09
CA VAL A 97 -16.30 10.96 4.67
C VAL A 97 -17.54 11.65 5.27
N GLN A 98 -17.45 12.19 6.48
CA GLN A 98 -18.56 12.88 7.14
C GLN A 98 -18.89 14.25 6.54
N GLN A 99 -17.92 14.90 5.91
CA GLN A 99 -18.09 16.26 5.36
C GLN A 99 -18.90 16.34 4.07
N ASN A 100 -19.42 15.21 3.54
CA ASN A 100 -20.13 15.18 2.25
C ASN A 100 -19.34 15.84 1.09
N THR A 101 -18.03 15.87 1.18
CA THR A 101 -17.14 16.37 0.12
C THR A 101 -17.27 15.52 -1.14
N PRO A 102 -16.97 16.06 -2.33
CA PRO A 102 -16.94 15.24 -3.55
C PRO A 102 -16.07 14.01 -3.33
N LYS A 103 -16.65 12.84 -3.63
CA LYS A 103 -15.93 11.56 -3.44
C LYS A 103 -14.66 11.55 -4.30
N ILE A 104 -13.51 11.28 -3.66
CA ILE A 104 -12.27 11.04 -4.39
C ILE A 104 -12.44 9.81 -5.28
N GLU A 105 -11.88 9.88 -6.49
CA GLU A 105 -11.87 8.77 -7.43
C GLU A 105 -10.57 7.95 -7.31
N VAL A 106 -9.50 8.60 -6.88
CA VAL A 106 -8.14 8.02 -6.81
C VAL A 106 -7.48 8.35 -5.50
N LEU A 107 -7.00 7.32 -4.81
CA LEU A 107 -6.15 7.44 -3.63
C LEU A 107 -4.70 7.13 -4.01
N LEU A 108 -3.83 8.12 -3.86
CA LEU A 108 -2.38 7.96 -4.04
C LEU A 108 -1.76 7.44 -2.75
N VAL A 109 -0.81 6.53 -2.88
CA VAL A 109 -0.06 5.97 -1.74
C VAL A 109 1.41 5.96 -2.08
N ILE A 110 2.27 6.50 -1.20
CA ILE A 110 3.72 6.47 -1.38
C ILE A 110 4.28 5.25 -0.64
N ASP A 111 4.81 4.29 -1.40
CA ASP A 111 5.39 3.06 -0.85
C ASP A 111 6.91 3.19 -0.70
N GLY A 112 7.37 3.02 0.52
CA GLY A 112 8.78 3.13 0.87
C GLY A 112 8.99 3.20 2.38
N THR A 113 10.26 3.31 2.80
CA THR A 113 10.53 3.67 4.20
C THR A 113 10.04 5.11 4.46
N TRP A 114 9.63 5.41 5.69
CA TRP A 114 9.16 6.75 6.07
C TRP A 114 10.07 7.88 5.59
N ARG A 115 11.39 7.69 5.73
CA ARG A 115 12.38 8.66 5.26
C ARG A 115 12.32 8.85 3.73
N LYS A 116 12.17 7.79 2.96
CA LYS A 116 12.07 7.86 1.49
C LYS A 116 10.75 8.47 1.05
N ALA A 117 9.64 8.03 1.65
CA ALA A 117 8.31 8.54 1.34
C ALA A 117 8.20 10.04 1.66
N LYS A 118 8.70 10.46 2.82
CA LYS A 118 8.74 11.87 3.22
C LYS A 118 9.60 12.71 2.29
N ARG A 119 10.79 12.21 1.93
CA ARG A 119 11.66 12.87 0.96
C ARG A 119 10.95 13.02 -0.39
N PHE A 120 10.37 11.94 -0.91
CA PHE A 120 9.65 11.94 -2.19
C PHE A 120 8.51 12.96 -2.19
N PHE A 121 7.71 13.02 -1.13
CA PHE A 121 6.62 13.98 -0.97
C PHE A 121 7.12 15.44 -1.07
N TYR A 122 8.18 15.79 -0.34
CA TYR A 122 8.71 17.17 -0.33
C TYR A 122 9.47 17.52 -1.61
N GLU A 123 10.08 16.57 -2.31
CA GLU A 123 10.73 16.80 -3.61
C GLU A 123 9.73 16.92 -4.78
N ASN A 124 8.45 16.56 -4.55
CA ASN A 124 7.40 16.58 -5.57
C ASN A 124 6.27 17.55 -5.19
N GLU A 125 6.52 18.84 -5.41
CA GLU A 125 5.60 19.94 -5.03
C GLU A 125 4.17 19.75 -5.58
N TRP A 126 4.00 19.07 -6.71
CA TRP A 126 2.69 18.77 -7.30
C TRP A 126 1.80 17.84 -6.46
N LEU A 127 2.36 17.17 -5.46
CA LEU A 127 1.61 16.38 -4.48
C LEU A 127 1.05 17.23 -3.32
N GLN A 128 1.67 18.38 -3.05
CA GLN A 128 1.34 19.18 -1.86
C GLN A 128 -0.06 19.82 -1.88
N PRO A 129 -0.62 20.21 -3.07
CA PRO A 129 -1.99 20.73 -3.14
C PRO A 129 -3.08 19.67 -2.93
N LEU A 130 -2.73 18.38 -2.93
CA LEU A 130 -3.70 17.31 -2.75
C LEU A 130 -4.19 17.25 -1.30
N SER A 131 -5.47 16.87 -1.12
CA SER A 131 -5.99 16.54 0.19
C SER A 131 -5.19 15.38 0.78
N ALA A 132 -4.41 15.66 1.83
CA ALA A 132 -3.69 14.63 2.55
C ALA A 132 -4.64 13.95 3.55
N LEU A 133 -4.75 12.63 3.45
CA LEU A 133 -5.61 11.82 4.31
C LEU A 133 -4.76 10.91 5.20
N CYS A 134 -5.27 10.63 6.40
CA CYS A 134 -4.68 9.67 7.32
C CYS A 134 -5.76 8.79 7.97
N LEU A 135 -5.35 7.67 8.51
CA LEU A 135 -6.20 6.85 9.39
C LEU A 135 -6.09 7.40 10.81
N SER A 136 -7.21 7.81 11.41
CA SER A 136 -7.24 8.33 12.78
C SER A 136 -7.34 7.23 13.83
N ARG A 137 -7.96 6.11 13.47
CA ARG A 137 -8.07 4.95 14.36
C ARG A 137 -6.72 4.25 14.50
N GLU A 138 -6.44 3.79 15.70
CA GLU A 138 -5.32 2.88 15.92
C GLU A 138 -5.70 1.49 15.41
N TYR A 139 -4.91 1.00 14.47
CA TYR A 139 -5.00 -0.36 13.96
C TYR A 139 -3.76 -1.12 14.39
N ASP A 140 -3.94 -2.25 15.04
CA ASP A 140 -2.83 -3.16 15.32
C ASP A 140 -2.37 -3.80 14.02
N SER A 141 -1.09 -3.60 13.67
CA SER A 141 -0.54 -4.22 12.48
C SER A 141 -0.48 -5.74 12.64
N GLN A 142 -1.06 -6.44 11.70
CA GLN A 142 -1.01 -7.90 11.60
C GLN A 142 0.22 -8.41 10.82
N TYR A 143 1.09 -7.49 10.35
CA TYR A 143 2.27 -7.86 9.58
C TYR A 143 3.41 -8.34 10.49
N ALA A 144 3.30 -9.57 10.99
CA ALA A 144 4.17 -10.15 12.01
C ALA A 144 5.66 -10.19 11.64
N ILE A 145 6.00 -10.27 10.35
CA ILE A 145 7.40 -10.38 9.89
C ILE A 145 8.08 -9.04 9.61
N ARG A 146 7.40 -7.92 9.85
CA ARG A 146 7.96 -6.58 9.71
C ARG A 146 8.56 -6.11 11.04
N LYS A 147 9.82 -5.71 11.00
CA LYS A 147 10.39 -4.91 12.10
C LYS A 147 10.15 -3.44 11.77
N THR A 148 9.32 -2.79 12.54
CA THR A 148 9.13 -1.34 12.48
C THR A 148 9.50 -0.74 13.83
N SER A 149 10.19 0.41 13.80
CA SER A 149 10.43 1.24 14.99
C SER A 149 9.31 2.26 15.20
N VAL A 150 8.35 2.30 14.29
CA VAL A 150 7.21 3.24 14.35
C VAL A 150 6.07 2.51 15.05
N THR A 151 5.62 3.06 16.17
CA THR A 151 4.42 2.61 16.88
C THR A 151 3.23 2.69 15.91
N ASN A 152 2.41 1.64 15.82
CA ASN A 152 1.25 1.54 14.92
C ASN A 152 1.60 1.66 13.41
N GLY A 153 2.84 1.30 13.04
CA GLY A 153 3.29 1.35 11.64
C GLY A 153 2.66 0.26 10.78
N LEU A 154 1.59 0.59 10.07
CA LEU A 154 0.92 -0.31 9.12
C LEU A 154 1.81 -0.61 7.91
N SER A 155 1.68 -1.81 7.34
CA SER A 155 2.19 -2.08 6.00
C SER A 155 1.36 -1.33 4.95
N THR A 156 1.92 -1.12 3.76
CA THR A 156 1.20 -0.48 2.64
C THR A 156 -0.11 -1.23 2.32
N LEU A 157 -0.10 -2.56 2.41
CA LEU A 157 -1.28 -3.39 2.23
C LEU A 157 -2.36 -3.09 3.28
N GLU A 158 -1.99 -3.04 4.55
CA GLU A 158 -2.93 -2.73 5.65
C GLU A 158 -3.47 -1.31 5.55
N ALA A 159 -2.59 -0.34 5.28
CA ALA A 159 -3.00 1.05 5.12
C ALA A 159 -4.04 1.21 4.01
N ILE A 160 -3.85 0.56 2.86
CA ILE A 160 -4.80 0.56 1.75
C ILE A 160 -6.11 -0.14 2.14
N ALA A 161 -6.04 -1.33 2.75
CA ALA A 161 -7.22 -2.09 3.15
C ALA A 161 -8.12 -1.30 4.10
N TYR A 162 -7.55 -0.73 5.14
CA TYR A 162 -8.31 0.06 6.13
C TYR A 162 -8.81 1.38 5.53
N SER A 163 -8.02 2.04 4.68
CA SER A 163 -8.47 3.25 3.99
C SER A 163 -9.67 2.99 3.09
N LEU A 164 -9.67 1.91 2.31
CA LEU A 164 -10.81 1.51 1.49
C LEU A 164 -12.04 1.15 2.33
N ASN A 165 -11.84 0.52 3.47
CA ASN A 165 -12.94 0.24 4.39
C ASN A 165 -13.55 1.53 4.96
N GLU A 166 -12.74 2.50 5.36
CA GLU A 166 -13.26 3.77 5.88
C GLU A 166 -13.89 4.62 4.76
N LEU A 167 -13.28 4.70 3.58
CA LEU A 167 -13.79 5.50 2.46
C LEU A 167 -15.11 4.99 1.88
N GLU A 168 -15.27 3.68 1.73
CA GLU A 168 -16.38 3.11 0.97
C GLU A 168 -16.92 1.77 1.52
N LYS A 169 -16.54 1.42 2.75
CA LYS A 169 -16.93 0.16 3.43
C LYS A 169 -16.54 -1.09 2.63
N ALA A 170 -15.44 -1.03 1.89
CA ALA A 170 -14.92 -2.19 1.18
C ALA A 170 -14.52 -3.32 2.15
N ASP A 171 -14.70 -4.57 1.70
CA ASP A 171 -14.31 -5.73 2.50
C ASP A 171 -12.78 -5.86 2.58
N VAL A 172 -12.25 -5.81 3.79
CA VAL A 172 -10.81 -5.93 4.05
C VAL A 172 -10.30 -7.38 3.99
N LYS A 173 -11.18 -8.37 4.02
CA LYS A 173 -10.81 -9.81 4.10
C LYS A 173 -9.82 -10.24 3.03
N PRO A 174 -9.98 -9.89 1.73
CA PRO A 174 -9.02 -10.28 0.70
C PRO A 174 -7.60 -9.80 0.99
N PHE A 175 -7.47 -8.58 1.51
CA PHE A 175 -6.19 -7.98 1.87
C PHE A 175 -5.55 -8.69 3.07
N LEU A 176 -6.32 -8.89 4.14
CA LEU A 176 -5.83 -9.53 5.36
C LEU A 176 -5.54 -11.02 5.14
N GLN A 177 -6.28 -11.70 4.27
CA GLN A 177 -5.99 -13.07 3.85
C GLN A 177 -4.64 -13.18 3.16
N LEU A 178 -4.35 -12.26 2.22
CA LEU A 178 -3.04 -12.19 1.56
C LEU A 178 -1.93 -11.89 2.57
N LEU A 179 -2.14 -10.95 3.50
CA LEU A 179 -1.17 -10.62 4.54
C LEU A 179 -0.88 -11.83 5.44
N ASN A 180 -1.91 -12.57 5.84
CA ASN A 180 -1.76 -13.80 6.62
C ASN A 180 -0.96 -14.86 5.83
N GLY A 181 -1.23 -15.01 4.53
CA GLY A 181 -0.44 -15.88 3.66
C GLY A 181 1.03 -15.50 3.63
N ILE A 182 1.35 -14.21 3.50
CA ILE A 182 2.71 -13.70 3.56
C ILE A 182 3.35 -14.08 4.90
N ASN A 183 2.69 -13.79 6.03
CA ASN A 183 3.18 -14.13 7.35
C ASN A 183 3.46 -15.64 7.46
N THR A 184 2.51 -16.48 7.07
CA THR A 184 2.60 -17.94 7.14
C THR A 184 3.78 -18.46 6.33
N VAL A 185 3.84 -18.12 5.05
CA VAL A 185 4.86 -18.64 4.13
C VAL A 185 6.28 -18.20 4.55
N PHE A 186 6.44 -16.95 4.95
CA PHE A 186 7.75 -16.49 5.41
C PHE A 186 8.13 -17.05 6.78
N THR A 187 7.18 -17.15 7.73
CA THR A 187 7.46 -17.67 9.07
C THR A 187 7.80 -19.15 9.04
N GLN A 188 7.14 -19.96 8.20
CA GLN A 188 7.45 -21.39 8.07
C GLN A 188 8.90 -21.66 7.68
N ARG A 189 9.51 -20.74 6.93
CA ARG A 189 10.89 -20.86 6.41
C ARG A 189 11.94 -20.17 7.24
N MET A 190 11.55 -19.50 8.31
CA MET A 190 12.50 -18.89 9.25
C MET A 190 13.14 -19.98 10.13
N PRO A 191 14.46 -19.92 10.35
CA PRO A 191 15.10 -20.69 11.41
C PRO A 191 14.43 -20.42 12.77
N SER A 192 14.43 -21.40 13.65
CA SER A 192 13.73 -21.33 14.95
C SER A 192 14.20 -20.17 15.84
N ASP A 193 15.49 -19.86 15.81
CA ASP A 193 16.10 -18.73 16.51
C ASP A 193 15.65 -17.37 15.96
N VAL A 194 15.35 -17.31 14.65
CA VAL A 194 14.82 -16.12 14.00
C VAL A 194 13.32 -15.98 14.28
N LYS A 195 12.56 -17.09 14.26
CA LYS A 195 11.11 -17.10 14.61
C LYS A 195 10.84 -16.52 16.00
N ALA A 196 11.71 -16.80 16.96
CA ALA A 196 11.55 -16.32 18.34
C ALA A 196 11.57 -14.78 18.46
N ARG A 197 12.12 -14.07 17.45
CA ARG A 197 12.20 -12.60 17.41
C ARG A 197 10.95 -11.92 16.86
N TYR A 198 9.98 -12.71 16.39
CA TYR A 198 8.75 -12.24 15.77
C TYR A 198 7.49 -12.74 16.53
N LYS A 199 7.66 -13.15 17.77
CA LYS A 199 6.59 -13.48 18.72
C LYS A 199 6.27 -12.30 19.61
#